data_484cb53a74050f202f613077973b7179
#
_entry.id   484cb53a74050f202f613077973b7179
#
_cell.length_a   1.000
_cell.length_b   1.000
_cell.length_c   1.000
_cell.angle_alpha   90.00
_cell.angle_beta   90.00
_cell.angle_gamma   90.00
#
_symmetry.space_group_name_H-M   'P 1'
#
loop_
_entity.id
_entity.type
_entity.pdbx_description
1 polymer ?
#
loop_
_entity_poly.entity_id
_entity_poly.type
_entity_poly.pdbx_seq_one_letter_code
_entity_poly.pdbx_strand_id
1 'polypeptide(L)'
;MRSLIKNVLHREEPTDELHVAGWVRTRRDSKAFSFIELNDGSCLANLQVIADSGIAGSENLHSMTTGSSVEVKGRLIESPAKGQRWEMQANEIKLLGAAPDDFPLQKKGHSAEFLRSISHLRPRANLYGAVFRVRSRMAYAIHRFFQQRDFVYVHTPIITSSDCEGAGEMFRVTTLPDDKAANDAEDFFGRRAFLTVSGQLEGEAFACALSNIYTFGPTFRAENSHTSRHASEFWMVEPEMAFCDLDGDMDVAEDMVKFLVTEMLEQQGGDLDIFDRFVDKGLRQRLEFVKDRPFERISYTSAVELLMKSGVEFEFPVEYGHNLQSEHERWLTEEHFKCPVTVFNYPKEIKPFYMRQNDDGKTVTAMDVLVPGIGEIIGGSQREERYDILLENFKNHQIDPEHYGWYADLRKYGTVPHAGFGLGFERLLMFVTGMQNIRDVIPFARTPGHCEF
;
A
#
# COMPACT_ATOMS: atom_id res chain seq x y z
N MET A 1 -12.42 -11.01 -29.68
CA MET A 1 -11.71 -10.76 -28.38
C MET A 1 -12.79 -10.60 -27.31
N ARG A 2 -12.65 -11.18 -26.11
CA ARG A 2 -13.63 -11.03 -25.05
C ARG A 2 -13.69 -9.60 -24.53
N SER A 3 -14.88 -9.13 -24.16
CA SER A 3 -15.08 -7.86 -23.49
C SER A 3 -14.98 -8.02 -21.97
N LEU A 4 -14.37 -7.06 -21.27
CA LEU A 4 -14.40 -7.01 -19.81
C LEU A 4 -15.77 -6.57 -19.33
N ILE A 5 -16.26 -7.19 -18.24
CA ILE A 5 -17.59 -6.88 -17.68
C ILE A 5 -17.71 -5.42 -17.30
N LYS A 6 -16.67 -4.80 -16.72
CA LYS A 6 -16.69 -3.36 -16.44
C LYS A 6 -16.99 -2.50 -17.68
N ASN A 7 -16.41 -2.86 -18.83
CA ASN A 7 -16.61 -2.10 -20.06
C ASN A 7 -18.03 -2.37 -20.64
N VAL A 8 -18.54 -3.58 -20.46
CA VAL A 8 -19.91 -3.93 -20.86
C VAL A 8 -20.92 -3.12 -20.06
N LEU A 9 -20.74 -3.03 -18.75
CA LEU A 9 -21.66 -2.31 -17.86
C LEU A 9 -21.66 -0.78 -18.08
N HIS A 10 -20.58 -0.22 -18.65
CA HIS A 10 -20.45 1.20 -18.98
C HIS A 10 -20.83 1.54 -20.44
N ARG A 11 -21.34 0.57 -21.22
CA ARG A 11 -21.80 0.87 -22.58
C ARG A 11 -23.00 1.83 -22.56
N GLU A 12 -23.10 2.62 -23.58
CA GLU A 12 -24.25 3.55 -23.73
C GLU A 12 -25.37 2.90 -24.53
N GLU A 13 -25.04 1.94 -25.42
CA GLU A 13 -25.95 1.29 -26.34
C GLU A 13 -25.90 -0.25 -26.23
N PRO A 14 -26.99 -0.94 -26.55
CA PRO A 14 -27.03 -2.39 -26.66
C PRO A 14 -26.12 -2.88 -27.82
N THR A 15 -25.88 -4.18 -27.90
CA THR A 15 -25.15 -4.81 -29.01
C THR A 15 -25.64 -6.22 -29.25
N ASP A 16 -25.75 -6.57 -30.55
CA ASP A 16 -26.14 -7.93 -30.97
C ASP A 16 -25.03 -8.97 -30.85
N GLU A 17 -23.78 -8.50 -30.76
CA GLU A 17 -22.62 -9.37 -30.60
C GLU A 17 -21.84 -8.98 -29.32
N LEU A 18 -21.88 -9.85 -28.33
CA LEU A 18 -21.11 -9.73 -27.11
C LEU A 18 -20.47 -11.07 -26.76
N HIS A 19 -19.20 -11.00 -26.39
CA HIS A 19 -18.44 -12.15 -25.90
C HIS A 19 -17.82 -11.80 -24.56
N VAL A 20 -18.19 -12.54 -23.50
CA VAL A 20 -17.66 -12.39 -22.15
C VAL A 20 -17.23 -13.74 -21.58
N ALA A 21 -16.34 -13.74 -20.61
CA ALA A 21 -15.97 -14.91 -19.83
C ALA A 21 -15.72 -14.48 -18.37
N GLY A 22 -16.03 -15.36 -17.43
CA GLY A 22 -15.87 -15.05 -16.00
C GLY A 22 -16.26 -16.23 -15.12
N TRP A 23 -16.43 -15.94 -13.84
CA TRP A 23 -16.82 -16.89 -12.84
C TRP A 23 -18.27 -16.67 -12.41
N VAL A 24 -19.02 -17.76 -12.29
CA VAL A 24 -20.40 -17.77 -11.79
C VAL A 24 -20.41 -17.36 -10.31
N ARG A 25 -21.13 -16.30 -9.99
CA ARG A 25 -21.38 -15.86 -8.61
C ARG A 25 -22.62 -16.51 -8.02
N THR A 26 -23.69 -16.49 -8.80
CA THR A 26 -24.93 -17.18 -8.45
C THR A 26 -25.59 -17.70 -9.72
N ARG A 27 -26.37 -18.78 -9.59
CA ARG A 27 -27.29 -19.27 -10.60
C ARG A 27 -28.66 -19.48 -9.97
N ARG A 28 -29.70 -19.16 -10.71
CA ARG A 28 -31.09 -19.44 -10.36
C ARG A 28 -31.79 -19.93 -11.59
N ASP A 29 -32.41 -21.11 -11.47
CA ASP A 29 -33.11 -21.73 -12.56
C ASP A 29 -34.61 -21.40 -12.51
N SER A 30 -35.21 -21.19 -13.68
CA SER A 30 -36.63 -21.07 -13.95
C SER A 30 -37.03 -22.22 -14.87
N LYS A 31 -38.34 -22.36 -15.18
CA LYS A 31 -38.82 -23.42 -16.05
C LYS A 31 -38.26 -23.38 -17.48
N ALA A 32 -37.95 -22.17 -18.00
CA ALA A 32 -37.54 -21.96 -19.39
C ALA A 32 -36.11 -21.48 -19.53
N PHE A 33 -35.53 -20.90 -18.51
CA PHE A 33 -34.20 -20.28 -18.59
C PHE A 33 -33.51 -20.23 -17.21
N SER A 34 -32.17 -20.08 -17.24
CA SER A 34 -31.32 -19.84 -16.07
C SER A 34 -30.85 -18.42 -16.01
N PHE A 35 -30.88 -17.82 -14.83
CA PHE A 35 -30.23 -16.53 -14.54
C PHE A 35 -28.86 -16.80 -13.91
N ILE A 36 -27.81 -16.27 -14.50
CA ILE A 36 -26.44 -16.45 -14.04
C ILE A 36 -25.84 -15.07 -13.77
N GLU A 37 -25.40 -14.81 -12.55
CA GLU A 37 -24.57 -13.64 -12.24
C GLU A 37 -23.12 -13.98 -12.54
N LEU A 38 -22.54 -13.30 -13.52
CA LEU A 38 -21.18 -13.49 -14.00
C LEU A 38 -20.28 -12.33 -13.57
N ASN A 39 -19.09 -12.65 -13.08
CA ASN A 39 -18.07 -11.66 -12.72
C ASN A 39 -16.70 -12.10 -13.25
N ASP A 40 -15.96 -11.20 -13.87
CA ASP A 40 -14.63 -11.45 -14.41
C ASP A 40 -13.49 -10.80 -13.58
N GLY A 41 -13.82 -10.22 -12.41
CA GLY A 41 -12.88 -9.54 -11.52
C GLY A 41 -12.55 -8.09 -11.93
N SER A 42 -13.00 -7.64 -13.10
CA SER A 42 -12.69 -6.29 -13.59
C SER A 42 -13.40 -5.16 -12.81
N CYS A 43 -14.50 -5.46 -12.14
CA CYS A 43 -15.24 -4.56 -11.27
C CYS A 43 -16.00 -5.33 -10.18
N LEU A 44 -16.59 -4.60 -9.25
CA LEU A 44 -17.43 -5.18 -8.19
C LEU A 44 -18.75 -5.73 -8.72
N ALA A 45 -19.37 -5.04 -9.67
CA ALA A 45 -20.69 -5.40 -10.20
C ALA A 45 -20.62 -6.68 -11.06
N ASN A 46 -21.72 -7.44 -11.06
CA ASN A 46 -21.90 -8.63 -11.88
C ASN A 46 -22.70 -8.28 -13.15
N LEU A 47 -22.48 -9.03 -14.22
CA LEU A 47 -23.33 -9.03 -15.40
C LEU A 47 -24.37 -10.16 -15.24
N GLN A 48 -25.65 -9.84 -15.33
CA GLN A 48 -26.69 -10.87 -15.41
C GLN A 48 -26.74 -11.46 -16.81
N VAL A 49 -26.60 -12.77 -16.89
CA VAL A 49 -26.75 -13.57 -18.11
C VAL A 49 -28.05 -14.36 -18.01
N ILE A 50 -28.83 -14.33 -19.09
CA ILE A 50 -30.02 -15.14 -19.26
C ILE A 50 -29.70 -16.22 -20.31
N ALA A 51 -29.79 -17.48 -19.89
CA ALA A 51 -29.48 -18.65 -20.71
C ALA A 51 -30.75 -19.52 -20.86
N ASP A 52 -31.30 -19.55 -22.06
CA ASP A 52 -32.46 -20.42 -22.38
C ASP A 52 -32.04 -21.88 -22.43
N SER A 53 -32.98 -22.79 -22.16
CA SER A 53 -32.73 -24.24 -22.15
C SER A 53 -32.41 -24.83 -23.55
N GLY A 54 -32.60 -24.06 -24.61
CA GLY A 54 -32.41 -24.50 -26.00
C GLY A 54 -31.11 -23.96 -26.67
N ILE A 55 -30.31 -23.18 -25.96
CA ILE A 55 -29.05 -22.61 -26.57
C ILE A 55 -27.92 -23.63 -26.55
N ALA A 56 -26.94 -23.42 -27.41
CA ALA A 56 -25.73 -24.25 -27.45
C ALA A 56 -25.00 -24.23 -26.08
N GLY A 57 -24.72 -25.42 -25.53
CA GLY A 57 -24.07 -25.61 -24.23
C GLY A 57 -25.02 -25.63 -23.01
N SER A 58 -26.34 -25.47 -23.24
CA SER A 58 -27.33 -25.47 -22.16
C SER A 58 -27.41 -26.80 -21.41
N GLU A 59 -26.99 -27.89 -22.01
CA GLU A 59 -26.89 -29.22 -21.37
C GLU A 59 -25.96 -29.23 -20.15
N ASN A 60 -25.01 -28.32 -20.10
CA ASN A 60 -24.06 -28.18 -18.98
C ASN A 60 -24.48 -27.16 -17.90
N LEU A 61 -25.64 -26.49 -18.05
CA LEU A 61 -26.10 -25.48 -17.09
C LEU A 61 -26.13 -26.01 -15.66
N HIS A 62 -26.58 -27.27 -15.46
CA HIS A 62 -26.64 -27.86 -14.13
C HIS A 62 -25.29 -27.97 -13.41
N SER A 63 -24.18 -28.05 -14.17
CA SER A 63 -22.81 -28.11 -13.65
C SER A 63 -22.17 -26.72 -13.45
N MET A 64 -22.84 -25.62 -13.83
CA MET A 64 -22.36 -24.26 -13.66
C MET A 64 -22.73 -23.71 -12.28
N THR A 65 -22.10 -24.28 -11.25
CA THR A 65 -22.28 -23.91 -9.84
C THR A 65 -21.48 -22.63 -9.50
N THR A 66 -21.68 -22.09 -8.29
CA THR A 66 -20.88 -20.96 -7.75
C THR A 66 -19.39 -21.29 -7.83
N GLY A 67 -18.62 -20.41 -8.44
CA GLY A 67 -17.18 -20.59 -8.64
C GLY A 67 -16.78 -21.21 -9.97
N SER A 68 -17.71 -21.84 -10.72
CA SER A 68 -17.43 -22.34 -12.07
C SER A 68 -17.05 -21.22 -13.02
N SER A 69 -16.15 -21.50 -13.97
CA SER A 69 -15.79 -20.55 -15.03
C SER A 69 -16.53 -20.88 -16.31
N VAL A 70 -17.06 -19.84 -16.95
CA VAL A 70 -17.86 -19.95 -18.17
C VAL A 70 -17.46 -18.88 -19.20
N GLU A 71 -17.71 -19.21 -20.45
CA GLU A 71 -17.65 -18.31 -21.59
C GLU A 71 -19.04 -18.17 -22.18
N VAL A 72 -19.46 -16.95 -22.52
CA VAL A 72 -20.80 -16.66 -22.99
C VAL A 72 -20.71 -15.79 -24.24
N LYS A 73 -21.46 -16.14 -25.29
CA LYS A 73 -21.70 -15.31 -26.46
C LYS A 73 -23.19 -15.04 -26.58
N GLY A 74 -23.55 -13.84 -26.99
CA GLY A 74 -24.93 -13.43 -27.09
C GLY A 74 -25.05 -11.94 -27.38
N ARG A 75 -26.16 -11.36 -26.99
CA ARG A 75 -26.47 -9.94 -27.16
C ARG A 75 -26.65 -9.24 -25.83
N LEU A 76 -26.27 -7.97 -25.77
CA LEU A 76 -26.53 -7.08 -24.65
C LEU A 76 -27.82 -6.32 -24.90
N ILE A 77 -28.73 -6.37 -23.95
CA ILE A 77 -30.02 -5.69 -24.01
C ILE A 77 -30.24 -4.84 -22.75
N GLU A 78 -31.12 -3.85 -22.85
CA GLU A 78 -31.59 -3.13 -21.67
C GLU A 78 -32.36 -4.09 -20.76
N SER A 79 -32.02 -4.07 -19.47
CA SER A 79 -32.69 -4.93 -18.50
C SER A 79 -34.09 -4.41 -18.17
N PRO A 80 -35.14 -5.25 -18.20
CA PRO A 80 -36.44 -4.90 -17.68
C PRO A 80 -36.48 -4.83 -16.14
N ALA A 81 -35.44 -5.34 -15.46
CA ALA A 81 -35.36 -5.39 -14.01
C ALA A 81 -34.88 -4.04 -13.43
N LYS A 82 -35.46 -3.64 -12.30
CA LYS A 82 -34.99 -2.45 -11.57
C LYS A 82 -33.59 -2.71 -10.94
N GLY A 83 -32.74 -1.68 -11.01
CA GLY A 83 -31.45 -1.70 -10.34
C GLY A 83 -30.26 -2.16 -11.19
N GLN A 84 -30.49 -2.57 -12.43
CA GLN A 84 -29.45 -2.84 -13.42
C GLN A 84 -29.84 -2.27 -14.79
N ARG A 85 -28.89 -1.70 -15.51
CA ARG A 85 -29.14 -1.17 -16.86
C ARG A 85 -29.10 -2.25 -17.92
N TRP A 86 -28.17 -3.18 -17.78
CA TRP A 86 -27.84 -4.17 -18.81
C TRP A 86 -28.06 -5.59 -18.33
N GLU A 87 -28.49 -6.46 -19.24
CA GLU A 87 -28.43 -7.91 -19.12
C GLU A 87 -28.00 -8.52 -20.45
N MET A 88 -27.42 -9.69 -20.38
CA MET A 88 -26.95 -10.42 -21.56
C MET A 88 -27.85 -11.60 -21.85
N GLN A 89 -28.45 -11.63 -23.04
CA GLN A 89 -29.14 -12.82 -23.56
C GLN A 89 -28.10 -13.70 -24.25
N ALA A 90 -27.89 -14.90 -23.71
CA ALA A 90 -26.93 -15.85 -24.24
C ALA A 90 -27.50 -16.57 -25.48
N ASN A 91 -26.69 -16.70 -26.52
CA ASN A 91 -26.90 -17.56 -27.68
C ASN A 91 -26.10 -18.87 -27.55
N GLU A 92 -24.95 -18.78 -26.87
CA GLU A 92 -24.05 -19.87 -26.57
C GLU A 92 -23.46 -19.71 -25.18
N ILE A 93 -23.39 -20.77 -24.40
CA ILE A 93 -22.71 -20.82 -23.13
C ILE A 93 -21.81 -22.05 -23.03
N LYS A 94 -20.56 -21.86 -22.66
CA LYS A 94 -19.57 -22.93 -22.53
C LYS A 94 -19.02 -22.99 -21.12
N LEU A 95 -19.14 -24.17 -20.49
CA LEU A 95 -18.45 -24.47 -19.25
C LEU A 95 -16.95 -24.65 -19.54
N LEU A 96 -16.11 -23.82 -18.94
CA LEU A 96 -14.65 -23.91 -19.07
C LEU A 96 -14.04 -24.74 -17.94
N GLY A 97 -14.56 -24.58 -16.72
CA GLY A 97 -14.14 -25.34 -15.55
C GLY A 97 -15.24 -25.36 -14.50
N ALA A 98 -15.67 -26.57 -14.11
CA ALA A 98 -16.64 -26.75 -13.04
C ALA A 98 -16.01 -26.47 -11.67
N ALA A 99 -16.80 -25.92 -10.76
CA ALA A 99 -16.45 -25.86 -9.35
C ALA A 99 -17.24 -26.94 -8.60
N PRO A 100 -16.56 -27.74 -7.75
CA PRO A 100 -17.25 -28.72 -6.93
C PRO A 100 -18.05 -28.05 -5.80
N ASP A 101 -18.94 -28.81 -5.16
CA ASP A 101 -19.86 -28.30 -4.14
C ASP A 101 -19.15 -27.82 -2.88
N ASP A 102 -17.90 -28.24 -2.63
CA ASP A 102 -17.04 -27.85 -1.53
C ASP A 102 -16.24 -26.57 -1.82
N PHE A 103 -16.51 -25.88 -2.95
CA PHE A 103 -15.88 -24.58 -3.24
C PHE A 103 -16.04 -23.64 -2.05
N PRO A 104 -14.92 -23.13 -1.44
CA PRO A 104 -14.98 -22.52 -0.11
C PRO A 104 -15.68 -21.17 -0.07
N LEU A 105 -15.73 -20.43 -1.21
CA LEU A 105 -16.33 -19.10 -1.29
C LEU A 105 -17.81 -19.17 -1.70
N GLN A 106 -18.62 -19.81 -0.87
CA GLN A 106 -20.06 -19.88 -1.02
C GLN A 106 -20.76 -18.55 -0.70
N LYS A 107 -22.06 -18.42 -1.05
CA LYS A 107 -22.88 -17.23 -0.78
C LYS A 107 -23.18 -17.06 0.71
N LYS A 108 -22.16 -16.78 1.51
CA LYS A 108 -22.24 -16.48 2.95
C LYS A 108 -21.11 -15.52 3.35
N GLY A 109 -21.25 -14.92 4.54
CA GLY A 109 -20.14 -14.15 5.11
C GLY A 109 -18.95 -15.06 5.47
N HIS A 110 -17.74 -14.58 5.23
CA HIS A 110 -16.50 -15.28 5.60
C HIS A 110 -15.68 -14.34 6.51
N SER A 111 -15.05 -14.88 7.56
CA SER A 111 -14.18 -14.10 8.41
C SER A 111 -12.86 -13.78 7.69
N ALA A 112 -12.18 -12.72 8.13
CA ALA A 112 -10.88 -12.34 7.59
C ALA A 112 -9.83 -13.45 7.82
N GLU A 113 -9.87 -14.11 8.98
CA GLU A 113 -8.98 -15.23 9.33
C GLU A 113 -9.16 -16.40 8.36
N PHE A 114 -10.40 -16.79 8.08
CA PHE A 114 -10.67 -17.84 7.10
C PHE A 114 -10.14 -17.44 5.71
N LEU A 115 -10.40 -16.20 5.27
CA LEU A 115 -9.92 -15.73 3.95
C LEU A 115 -8.40 -15.63 3.87
N ARG A 116 -7.70 -15.38 4.98
CA ARG A 116 -6.24 -15.46 5.06
C ARG A 116 -5.73 -16.88 4.90
N SER A 117 -6.42 -17.88 5.46
CA SER A 117 -6.03 -19.30 5.33
C SER A 117 -6.18 -19.84 3.89
N ILE A 118 -6.95 -19.14 3.04
CA ILE A 118 -7.13 -19.46 1.62
C ILE A 118 -6.69 -18.27 0.72
N SER A 119 -5.53 -17.67 1.01
CA SER A 119 -5.04 -16.47 0.33
C SER A 119 -5.04 -16.57 -1.19
N HIS A 120 -4.82 -17.76 -1.76
CA HIS A 120 -4.87 -18.04 -3.20
C HIS A 120 -6.27 -17.94 -3.82
N LEU A 121 -7.34 -18.06 -3.01
CA LEU A 121 -8.74 -17.95 -3.47
C LEU A 121 -9.40 -16.64 -3.03
N ARG A 122 -8.91 -15.98 -1.96
CA ARG A 122 -9.55 -14.79 -1.42
C ARG A 122 -9.72 -13.61 -2.41
N PRO A 123 -8.90 -13.44 -3.49
CA PRO A 123 -9.18 -12.42 -4.50
C PRO A 123 -10.52 -12.57 -5.21
N ARG A 124 -11.13 -13.76 -5.17
CA ARG A 124 -12.47 -14.00 -5.70
C ARG A 124 -13.58 -13.49 -4.78
N ALA A 125 -13.30 -13.17 -3.52
CA ALA A 125 -14.26 -12.51 -2.63
C ALA A 125 -14.37 -11.02 -3.00
N ASN A 126 -15.59 -10.47 -2.98
CA ASN A 126 -15.88 -9.10 -3.43
C ASN A 126 -14.99 -8.06 -2.75
N LEU A 127 -14.87 -8.14 -1.43
CA LEU A 127 -14.06 -7.21 -0.63
C LEU A 127 -12.57 -7.24 -1.05
N TYR A 128 -11.98 -8.44 -1.14
CA TYR A 128 -10.56 -8.56 -1.49
C TYR A 128 -10.30 -8.29 -2.97
N GLY A 129 -11.25 -8.60 -3.85
CA GLY A 129 -11.20 -8.14 -5.24
C GLY A 129 -11.13 -6.62 -5.33
N ALA A 130 -11.93 -5.91 -4.53
CA ALA A 130 -11.89 -4.45 -4.44
C ALA A 130 -10.54 -3.95 -3.89
N VAL A 131 -10.04 -4.52 -2.78
CA VAL A 131 -8.73 -4.17 -2.19
C VAL A 131 -7.62 -4.27 -3.24
N PHE A 132 -7.55 -5.37 -4.00
CA PHE A 132 -6.45 -5.56 -4.96
C PHE A 132 -6.60 -4.73 -6.24
N ARG A 133 -7.82 -4.34 -6.64
CA ARG A 133 -8.02 -3.33 -7.68
C ARG A 133 -7.54 -1.95 -7.22
N VAL A 134 -7.86 -1.57 -5.98
CA VAL A 134 -7.38 -0.31 -5.37
C VAL A 134 -5.87 -0.34 -5.24
N ARG A 135 -5.26 -1.44 -4.75
CA ARG A 135 -3.79 -1.59 -4.68
C ARG A 135 -3.14 -1.33 -6.04
N SER A 136 -3.65 -1.95 -7.10
CA SER A 136 -3.14 -1.76 -8.46
C SER A 136 -3.27 -0.30 -8.93
N ARG A 137 -4.40 0.35 -8.67
CA ARG A 137 -4.62 1.74 -9.06
C ARG A 137 -3.74 2.70 -8.27
N MET A 138 -3.60 2.50 -6.95
CA MET A 138 -2.74 3.35 -6.12
C MET A 138 -1.27 3.25 -6.53
N ALA A 139 -0.79 2.05 -6.88
CA ALA A 139 0.56 1.88 -7.41
C ALA A 139 0.77 2.70 -8.70
N TYR A 140 -0.18 2.65 -9.63
CA TYR A 140 -0.13 3.46 -10.85
C TYR A 140 -0.22 4.97 -10.53
N ALA A 141 -1.07 5.37 -9.58
CA ALA A 141 -1.22 6.77 -9.18
C ALA A 141 0.08 7.33 -8.59
N ILE A 142 0.81 6.55 -7.79
CA ILE A 142 2.14 6.90 -7.27
C ILE A 142 3.11 7.20 -8.42
N HIS A 143 3.24 6.29 -9.38
CA HIS A 143 4.09 6.53 -10.55
C HIS A 143 3.66 7.78 -11.32
N ARG A 144 2.34 7.99 -11.49
CA ARG A 144 1.82 9.18 -12.17
C ARG A 144 2.14 10.47 -11.41
N PHE A 145 2.01 10.48 -10.08
CA PHE A 145 2.35 11.63 -9.24
C PHE A 145 3.78 12.11 -9.47
N PHE A 146 4.72 11.20 -9.39
CA PHE A 146 6.14 11.51 -9.53
C PHE A 146 6.54 11.81 -10.98
N GLN A 147 6.09 11.01 -11.95
CA GLN A 147 6.42 11.21 -13.37
C GLN A 147 5.88 12.54 -13.91
N GLN A 148 4.72 13.00 -13.47
CA GLN A 148 4.17 14.32 -13.83
C GLN A 148 4.93 15.51 -13.21
N ARG A 149 5.85 15.24 -12.27
CA ARG A 149 6.70 16.21 -11.59
C ARG A 149 8.18 16.04 -11.96
N ASP A 150 8.46 15.34 -13.06
CA ASP A 150 9.80 15.08 -13.59
C ASP A 150 10.74 14.34 -12.64
N PHE A 151 10.20 13.53 -11.73
CA PHE A 151 11.00 12.61 -10.93
C PHE A 151 11.40 11.38 -11.73
N VAL A 152 12.64 10.96 -11.58
CA VAL A 152 13.16 9.73 -12.21
C VAL A 152 12.92 8.53 -11.30
N TYR A 153 12.27 7.49 -11.81
CA TYR A 153 12.14 6.22 -11.10
C TYR A 153 13.46 5.46 -11.09
N VAL A 154 13.94 5.10 -9.91
CA VAL A 154 15.21 4.38 -9.71
C VAL A 154 14.94 3.02 -9.07
N HIS A 155 15.54 1.99 -9.64
CA HIS A 155 15.60 0.66 -9.02
C HIS A 155 16.84 0.59 -8.13
N THR A 156 16.64 0.51 -6.82
CA THR A 156 17.70 0.24 -5.84
C THR A 156 17.80 -1.24 -5.53
N PRO A 157 18.97 -1.75 -5.10
CA PRO A 157 19.16 -3.17 -4.82
C PRO A 157 18.25 -3.67 -3.70
N ILE A 158 17.66 -4.86 -3.91
CA ILE A 158 16.92 -5.58 -2.85
C ILE A 158 17.88 -6.32 -1.93
N ILE A 159 19.02 -6.78 -2.46
CA ILE A 159 20.10 -7.40 -1.68
C ILE A 159 21.17 -6.34 -1.41
N THR A 160 21.44 -6.07 -0.14
CA THR A 160 22.38 -5.04 0.30
C THR A 160 23.34 -5.58 1.36
N SER A 161 24.48 -4.91 1.51
CA SER A 161 25.39 -5.11 2.65
C SER A 161 25.28 -3.99 3.69
N SER A 162 24.40 -3.01 3.48
CA SER A 162 24.23 -1.82 4.32
C SER A 162 22.89 -1.84 5.06
N ASP A 163 22.89 -1.47 6.33
CA ASP A 163 21.68 -1.28 7.14
C ASP A 163 21.32 0.23 7.16
N CYS A 164 20.30 0.63 6.42
CA CYS A 164 19.89 2.03 6.33
C CYS A 164 19.39 2.58 7.66
N GLU A 165 18.70 1.78 8.45
CA GLU A 165 18.05 2.23 9.69
C GLU A 165 18.91 1.99 10.95
N GLY A 166 19.97 1.17 10.84
CA GLY A 166 20.83 0.81 11.98
C GLY A 166 20.11 -0.05 13.03
N ALA A 167 18.95 -0.61 12.71
CA ALA A 167 18.12 -1.35 13.66
C ALA A 167 18.47 -2.84 13.78
N GLY A 168 19.34 -3.36 12.93
CA GLY A 168 19.91 -4.71 13.04
C GLY A 168 18.96 -5.89 12.73
N GLU A 169 17.70 -5.63 12.43
CA GLU A 169 16.69 -6.68 12.18
C GLU A 169 16.48 -6.94 10.69
N MET A 170 17.55 -7.39 10.01
CA MET A 170 17.50 -7.72 8.59
C MET A 170 17.49 -9.23 8.34
N PHE A 171 16.75 -9.67 7.32
CA PHE A 171 16.83 -11.04 6.84
C PHE A 171 18.15 -11.27 6.12
N ARG A 172 18.95 -12.23 6.60
CA ARG A 172 20.20 -12.60 5.95
C ARG A 172 19.94 -13.37 4.64
N VAL A 173 20.69 -13.01 3.60
CA VAL A 173 20.75 -13.72 2.33
C VAL A 173 22.06 -14.50 2.27
N THR A 174 21.99 -15.83 2.17
CA THR A 174 23.16 -16.72 2.13
C THR A 174 22.91 -17.91 1.21
N THR A 175 23.98 -18.41 0.59
CA THR A 175 23.98 -19.66 -0.16
C THR A 175 24.76 -20.78 0.58
N LEU A 176 25.30 -20.46 1.74
CA LEU A 176 25.99 -21.44 2.57
C LEU A 176 25.00 -22.37 3.28
N PRO A 177 25.31 -23.63 3.44
CA PRO A 177 24.57 -24.52 4.32
C PRO A 177 24.67 -24.06 5.78
N ASP A 178 23.70 -24.45 6.60
CA ASP A 178 23.54 -23.98 7.99
C ASP A 178 24.78 -24.20 8.86
N ASP A 179 25.51 -25.31 8.65
CA ASP A 179 26.76 -25.66 9.38
C ASP A 179 27.95 -24.76 9.02
N LYS A 180 27.87 -24.00 7.91
CA LYS A 180 28.89 -23.05 7.44
C LYS A 180 28.47 -21.60 7.48
N ALA A 181 27.28 -21.30 7.98
CA ALA A 181 26.69 -19.98 7.95
C ALA A 181 27.52 -18.85 8.62
N ALA A 182 28.55 -19.19 9.39
CA ALA A 182 29.43 -18.23 10.05
C ALA A 182 30.61 -17.73 9.18
N ASN A 183 30.87 -18.32 8.00
CA ASN A 183 32.00 -17.94 7.15
C ASN A 183 31.57 -17.05 6.00
N ASP A 184 31.40 -15.73 6.28
CA ASP A 184 30.95 -14.74 5.31
C ASP A 184 31.86 -14.63 4.07
N ALA A 185 33.16 -14.93 4.22
CA ALA A 185 34.13 -14.85 3.10
C ALA A 185 33.96 -16.00 2.07
N GLU A 186 33.34 -17.12 2.46
CA GLU A 186 32.99 -18.22 1.56
C GLU A 186 31.57 -18.08 0.95
N ASP A 187 30.77 -17.12 1.43
CA ASP A 187 29.43 -16.89 0.92
C ASP A 187 29.46 -16.27 -0.49
N PHE A 188 28.32 -16.32 -1.19
CA PHE A 188 28.18 -15.93 -2.60
C PHE A 188 28.77 -14.56 -2.92
N PHE A 189 28.56 -13.57 -2.05
CA PHE A 189 29.06 -12.20 -2.24
C PHE A 189 30.43 -11.94 -1.59
N GLY A 190 31.05 -12.94 -0.95
CA GLY A 190 32.30 -12.77 -0.20
C GLY A 190 32.17 -11.87 1.03
N ARG A 191 30.97 -11.53 1.41
CA ARG A 191 30.59 -10.70 2.57
C ARG A 191 29.16 -10.98 2.98
N ARG A 192 28.80 -10.55 4.17
CA ARG A 192 27.44 -10.66 4.66
C ARG A 192 26.48 -9.82 3.82
N ALA A 193 25.36 -10.42 3.40
CA ALA A 193 24.32 -9.78 2.60
C ALA A 193 22.94 -9.98 3.25
N PHE A 194 22.05 -9.03 3.02
CA PHE A 194 20.73 -8.98 3.63
C PHE A 194 19.67 -8.53 2.62
N LEU A 195 18.40 -8.76 2.93
CA LEU A 195 17.30 -8.10 2.26
C LEU A 195 17.16 -6.66 2.80
N THR A 196 17.01 -5.69 1.91
CA THR A 196 17.00 -4.27 2.24
C THR A 196 15.81 -3.88 3.13
N VAL A 197 16.03 -2.92 4.02
CA VAL A 197 14.98 -2.26 4.82
C VAL A 197 14.50 -0.95 4.17
N SER A 198 15.26 -0.39 3.19
CA SER A 198 14.97 0.86 2.50
C SER A 198 15.86 1.01 1.26
N GLY A 199 15.38 1.69 0.24
CA GLY A 199 16.19 2.10 -0.91
C GLY A 199 16.79 3.50 -0.79
N GLN A 200 16.69 4.14 0.37
CA GLN A 200 17.06 5.54 0.58
C GLN A 200 18.53 5.82 0.29
N LEU A 201 19.47 5.06 0.88
CA LEU A 201 20.91 5.40 0.78
C LEU A 201 21.41 5.38 -0.66
N GLU A 202 21.02 4.35 -1.41
CA GLU A 202 21.34 4.26 -2.84
C GLU A 202 20.53 5.29 -3.66
N GLY A 203 19.30 5.61 -3.23
CA GLY A 203 18.48 6.66 -3.81
C GLY A 203 19.14 8.04 -3.72
N GLU A 204 19.72 8.40 -2.58
CA GLU A 204 20.46 9.65 -2.39
C GLU A 204 21.62 9.80 -3.38
N ALA A 205 22.31 8.70 -3.71
CA ALA A 205 23.37 8.73 -4.71
C ALA A 205 22.85 9.16 -6.10
N PHE A 206 21.65 8.69 -6.46
CA PHE A 206 21.00 9.08 -7.71
C PHE A 206 20.39 10.48 -7.65
N ALA A 207 19.85 10.91 -6.50
CA ALA A 207 19.38 12.29 -6.31
C ALA A 207 20.51 13.30 -6.47
N CYS A 208 21.69 13.02 -5.94
CA CYS A 208 22.89 13.85 -6.11
C CYS A 208 23.42 13.92 -7.57
N ALA A 209 22.81 13.21 -8.50
CA ALA A 209 23.15 13.21 -9.91
C ALA A 209 21.97 13.59 -10.83
N LEU A 210 20.75 13.21 -10.48
CA LEU A 210 19.54 13.36 -11.30
C LEU A 210 18.50 14.33 -10.71
N SER A 211 18.84 15.00 -9.61
CA SER A 211 18.03 15.97 -8.85
C SER A 211 16.85 15.32 -8.10
N ASN A 212 15.81 14.93 -8.79
CA ASN A 212 14.61 14.37 -8.17
C ASN A 212 14.42 12.91 -8.61
N ILE A 213 14.46 12.01 -7.66
CA ILE A 213 14.25 10.59 -7.91
C ILE A 213 13.18 10.03 -6.96
N TYR A 214 12.67 8.86 -7.27
CA TYR A 214 11.93 8.07 -6.30
C TYR A 214 12.19 6.57 -6.50
N THR A 215 12.18 5.83 -5.41
CA THR A 215 12.10 4.38 -5.42
C THR A 215 10.65 3.96 -5.14
N PHE A 216 10.25 2.81 -5.64
CA PHE A 216 9.01 2.15 -5.27
C PHE A 216 9.23 0.65 -5.38
N GLY A 217 9.47 0.01 -4.26
CA GLY A 217 9.90 -1.38 -4.23
C GLY A 217 9.68 -2.08 -2.89
N PRO A 218 9.93 -3.39 -2.86
CA PRO A 218 9.80 -4.20 -1.65
C PRO A 218 10.90 -3.87 -0.65
N THR A 219 10.51 -3.86 0.64
CA THR A 219 11.38 -3.71 1.80
C THR A 219 11.07 -4.80 2.81
N PHE A 220 12.03 -5.13 3.66
CA PHE A 220 11.96 -6.30 4.53
C PHE A 220 12.43 -5.96 5.94
N ARG A 221 11.67 -6.37 6.95
CA ARG A 221 12.05 -6.21 8.36
C ARG A 221 11.82 -7.51 9.10
N ALA A 222 12.86 -8.01 9.78
CA ALA A 222 12.82 -9.26 10.55
C ALA A 222 12.29 -9.06 11.99
N GLU A 223 11.61 -7.95 12.24
CA GLU A 223 11.02 -7.63 13.54
C GLU A 223 10.00 -8.68 13.98
N ASN A 224 10.13 -9.16 15.21
CA ASN A 224 9.16 -10.09 15.80
C ASN A 224 7.93 -9.34 16.33
N SER A 225 7.22 -8.65 15.45
CA SER A 225 6.02 -7.86 15.77
C SER A 225 4.76 -8.56 15.30
N HIS A 226 3.80 -8.77 16.21
CA HIS A 226 2.51 -9.42 15.93
C HIS A 226 1.34 -8.44 15.81
N THR A 227 1.59 -7.14 15.61
CA THR A 227 0.54 -6.15 15.51
C THR A 227 -0.21 -6.22 14.18
N SER A 228 -1.34 -5.54 14.08
CA SER A 228 -2.12 -5.42 12.84
C SER A 228 -1.48 -4.49 11.80
N ARG A 229 -0.40 -3.79 12.15
CA ARG A 229 0.25 -2.77 11.32
C ARG A 229 1.64 -3.17 10.82
N HIS A 230 2.16 -4.34 11.20
CA HIS A 230 3.48 -4.82 10.81
C HIS A 230 3.40 -6.06 9.93
N ALA A 231 4.25 -6.08 8.92
CA ALA A 231 4.51 -7.22 8.06
C ALA A 231 6.03 -7.28 7.81
N SER A 232 6.57 -8.48 7.61
CA SER A 232 7.99 -8.68 7.36
C SER A 232 8.42 -8.34 5.92
N GLU A 233 7.46 -8.28 4.99
CA GLU A 233 7.64 -7.85 3.61
C GLU A 233 6.52 -6.86 3.28
N PHE A 234 6.89 -5.67 2.81
CA PHE A 234 5.98 -4.60 2.41
C PHE A 234 6.65 -3.71 1.36
N TRP A 235 5.95 -2.72 0.82
CA TRP A 235 6.50 -1.84 -0.20
C TRP A 235 6.65 -0.42 0.33
N MET A 236 7.78 0.22 -0.01
CA MET A 236 8.02 1.63 0.30
C MET A 236 8.06 2.45 -0.98
N VAL A 237 7.56 3.67 -0.85
CA VAL A 237 7.74 4.75 -1.83
C VAL A 237 8.67 5.77 -1.19
N GLU A 238 9.82 5.99 -1.79
CA GLU A 238 10.89 6.79 -1.18
C GLU A 238 11.46 7.77 -2.21
N PRO A 239 10.91 9.00 -2.31
CA PRO A 239 11.51 10.08 -3.08
C PRO A 239 12.72 10.64 -2.36
N GLU A 240 13.73 11.06 -3.15
CA GLU A 240 14.90 11.81 -2.71
C GLU A 240 15.11 13.01 -3.66
N MET A 241 15.26 14.19 -3.09
CA MET A 241 15.28 15.46 -3.82
C MET A 241 16.52 16.27 -3.47
N ALA A 242 17.40 16.50 -4.45
CA ALA A 242 18.52 17.41 -4.31
C ALA A 242 18.04 18.87 -4.37
N PHE A 243 18.81 19.77 -3.73
CA PHE A 243 18.49 21.21 -3.61
C PHE A 243 17.15 21.45 -2.89
N CYS A 244 16.77 20.55 -2.01
CA CYS A 244 15.53 20.56 -1.24
C CYS A 244 15.84 20.59 0.26
N ASP A 245 15.13 21.40 0.99
CA ASP A 245 15.16 21.46 2.45
C ASP A 245 13.93 20.75 3.05
N LEU A 246 13.78 20.81 4.38
CA LEU A 246 12.66 20.20 5.08
C LEU A 246 11.31 20.78 4.64
N ASP A 247 11.22 22.08 4.37
CA ASP A 247 9.96 22.72 3.96
C ASP A 247 9.51 22.21 2.60
N GLY A 248 10.44 22.10 1.64
CA GLY A 248 10.16 21.51 0.33
C GLY A 248 9.78 20.03 0.41
N ASP A 249 10.39 19.27 1.31
CA ASP A 249 10.07 17.87 1.57
C ASP A 249 8.63 17.70 2.11
N MET A 250 8.25 18.55 3.09
CA MET A 250 6.88 18.60 3.62
C MET A 250 5.86 18.94 2.52
N ASP A 251 6.16 19.92 1.65
CA ASP A 251 5.27 20.32 0.55
C ASP A 251 4.98 19.13 -0.39
N VAL A 252 6.00 18.40 -0.80
CA VAL A 252 5.83 17.24 -1.70
C VAL A 252 5.09 16.10 -1.02
N ALA A 253 5.36 15.84 0.26
CA ALA A 253 4.70 14.79 1.04
C ALA A 253 3.19 15.08 1.20
N GLU A 254 2.82 16.29 1.57
CA GLU A 254 1.44 16.74 1.73
C GLU A 254 0.67 16.72 0.41
N ASP A 255 1.29 17.19 -0.68
CA ASP A 255 0.72 17.14 -2.03
C ASP A 255 0.48 15.71 -2.49
N MET A 256 1.43 14.79 -2.21
CA MET A 256 1.29 13.38 -2.56
C MET A 256 0.11 12.73 -1.84
N VAL A 257 -0.05 12.97 -0.54
CA VAL A 257 -1.20 12.43 0.22
C VAL A 257 -2.52 12.93 -0.37
N LYS A 258 -2.65 14.25 -0.63
CA LYS A 258 -3.86 14.83 -1.25
C LYS A 258 -4.15 14.27 -2.63
N PHE A 259 -3.11 14.11 -3.45
CA PHE A 259 -3.24 13.55 -4.79
C PHE A 259 -3.77 12.10 -4.73
N LEU A 260 -3.18 11.25 -3.89
CA LEU A 260 -3.58 9.84 -3.78
C LEU A 260 -4.99 9.67 -3.19
N VAL A 261 -5.35 10.51 -2.23
CA VAL A 261 -6.73 10.55 -1.69
C VAL A 261 -7.73 10.98 -2.76
N THR A 262 -7.39 11.98 -3.56
CA THR A 262 -8.25 12.44 -4.68
C THR A 262 -8.44 11.32 -5.69
N GLU A 263 -7.38 10.60 -6.07
CA GLU A 263 -7.46 9.44 -6.95
C GLU A 263 -8.41 8.35 -6.42
N MET A 264 -8.40 8.12 -5.12
CA MET A 264 -9.31 7.16 -4.50
C MET A 264 -10.76 7.62 -4.54
N LEU A 265 -11.01 8.90 -4.25
CA LEU A 265 -12.36 9.49 -4.25
C LEU A 265 -12.98 9.53 -5.65
N GLU A 266 -12.15 9.75 -6.69
CA GLU A 266 -12.59 9.81 -8.08
C GLU A 266 -12.77 8.41 -8.71
N GLN A 267 -12.49 7.34 -8.00
CA GLN A 267 -12.68 5.99 -8.49
C GLN A 267 -14.14 5.71 -8.81
N GLN A 268 -14.36 5.27 -10.06
CA GLN A 268 -15.65 4.76 -10.50
C GLN A 268 -15.72 3.24 -10.28
N GLY A 269 -16.90 2.71 -9.98
CA GLY A 269 -17.15 1.29 -9.99
C GLY A 269 -17.43 0.64 -8.63
N GLY A 270 -17.72 1.41 -7.60
CA GLY A 270 -18.27 0.92 -6.33
C GLY A 270 -17.26 0.28 -5.38
N ASP A 271 -15.94 0.30 -5.71
CA ASP A 271 -14.91 -0.25 -4.80
C ASP A 271 -14.79 0.58 -3.52
N LEU A 272 -14.88 1.91 -3.59
CA LEU A 272 -14.93 2.76 -2.40
C LEU A 272 -16.23 2.55 -1.59
N ASP A 273 -17.36 2.34 -2.28
CA ASP A 273 -18.65 2.15 -1.62
C ASP A 273 -18.70 0.86 -0.78
N ILE A 274 -18.04 -0.22 -1.23
CA ILE A 274 -17.97 -1.45 -0.42
C ILE A 274 -17.17 -1.24 0.86
N PHE A 275 -16.10 -0.44 0.81
CA PHE A 275 -15.29 -0.13 1.99
C PHE A 275 -16.07 0.78 2.96
N ASP A 276 -16.64 1.87 2.46
CA ASP A 276 -17.41 2.82 3.28
C ASP A 276 -18.62 2.16 3.94
N ARG A 277 -19.26 1.22 3.25
CA ARG A 277 -20.46 0.54 3.75
C ARG A 277 -20.16 -0.61 4.70
N PHE A 278 -19.12 -1.41 4.45
CA PHE A 278 -18.94 -2.72 5.10
C PHE A 278 -17.64 -2.84 5.90
N VAL A 279 -16.67 -1.94 5.71
CA VAL A 279 -15.38 -1.98 6.39
C VAL A 279 -15.27 -0.86 7.41
N ASP A 280 -15.42 0.37 6.98
CA ASP A 280 -15.22 1.56 7.80
C ASP A 280 -16.22 2.66 7.42
N LYS A 281 -17.30 2.71 8.19
CA LYS A 281 -18.36 3.71 7.99
C LYS A 281 -17.82 5.13 8.18
N GLY A 282 -18.00 5.98 7.16
CA GLY A 282 -17.45 7.34 7.14
C GLY A 282 -16.06 7.45 6.51
N LEU A 283 -15.55 6.36 5.90
CA LEU A 283 -14.30 6.38 5.16
C LEU A 283 -14.28 7.48 4.10
N ARG A 284 -15.31 7.58 3.28
CA ARG A 284 -15.44 8.62 2.25
C ARG A 284 -15.31 10.02 2.85
N GLN A 285 -16.05 10.29 3.93
CA GLN A 285 -16.01 11.58 4.62
C GLN A 285 -14.62 11.91 5.18
N ARG A 286 -13.91 10.90 5.73
CA ARG A 286 -12.54 11.06 6.22
C ARG A 286 -11.56 11.35 5.08
N LEU A 287 -11.69 10.70 3.93
CA LEU A 287 -10.86 10.98 2.76
C LEU A 287 -11.13 12.38 2.19
N GLU A 288 -12.39 12.80 2.08
CA GLU A 288 -12.79 14.16 1.70
C GLU A 288 -12.21 15.20 2.67
N PHE A 289 -12.26 14.94 3.96
CA PHE A 289 -11.67 15.79 4.98
C PHE A 289 -10.17 16.00 4.76
N VAL A 290 -9.40 14.92 4.48
CA VAL A 290 -7.95 15.03 4.24
C VAL A 290 -7.66 15.77 2.93
N LYS A 291 -8.46 15.53 1.88
CA LYS A 291 -8.32 16.23 0.59
C LYS A 291 -8.55 17.74 0.72
N ASP A 292 -9.59 18.16 1.46
CA ASP A 292 -10.08 19.53 1.45
C ASP A 292 -9.45 20.43 2.52
N ARG A 293 -8.78 19.85 3.55
CA ARG A 293 -8.14 20.61 4.62
C ARG A 293 -6.66 20.91 4.33
N PRO A 294 -6.15 22.07 4.77
CA PRO A 294 -4.70 22.27 4.81
C PRO A 294 -4.07 21.32 5.84
N PHE A 295 -2.80 21.03 5.67
CA PHE A 295 -2.00 20.39 6.71
C PHE A 295 -1.55 21.46 7.71
N GLU A 296 -1.62 21.13 9.00
CA GLU A 296 -1.02 21.94 10.06
C GLU A 296 0.42 21.45 10.29
N ARG A 297 1.37 22.37 10.39
CA ARG A 297 2.78 22.04 10.67
C ARG A 297 3.15 22.48 12.08
N ILE A 298 3.60 21.56 12.91
CA ILE A 298 3.93 21.81 14.32
C ILE A 298 5.26 21.14 14.68
N SER A 299 6.10 21.83 15.48
CA SER A 299 7.32 21.20 15.99
C SER A 299 6.97 20.08 16.99
N TYR A 300 7.82 19.03 17.03
CA TYR A 300 7.69 17.96 18.02
C TYR A 300 7.59 18.49 19.44
N THR A 301 8.42 19.46 19.81
CA THR A 301 8.40 20.09 21.13
C THR A 301 7.03 20.67 21.45
N SER A 302 6.46 21.45 20.52
CA SER A 302 5.13 22.05 20.68
C SER A 302 4.02 21.00 20.70
N ALA A 303 4.13 19.93 19.89
CA ALA A 303 3.18 18.83 19.91
C ALA A 303 3.16 18.10 21.26
N VAL A 304 4.33 17.79 21.83
CA VAL A 304 4.45 17.19 23.17
C VAL A 304 3.84 18.12 24.24
N GLU A 305 4.12 19.41 24.19
CA GLU A 305 3.53 20.37 25.14
C GLU A 305 1.99 20.42 25.06
N LEU A 306 1.43 20.39 23.84
CA LEU A 306 -0.03 20.33 23.64
C LEU A 306 -0.63 19.05 24.21
N LEU A 307 -0.01 17.90 23.93
CA LEU A 307 -0.44 16.61 24.44
C LEU A 307 -0.42 16.57 25.98
N MET A 308 0.66 17.04 26.60
CA MET A 308 0.77 17.12 28.09
C MET A 308 -0.27 18.05 28.71
N LYS A 309 -0.67 19.11 28.01
CA LYS A 309 -1.70 20.08 28.46
C LYS A 309 -3.12 19.66 28.08
N SER A 310 -3.32 18.58 27.35
CA SER A 310 -4.62 18.16 26.81
C SER A 310 -5.65 17.77 27.89
N GLY A 311 -5.17 17.33 29.04
CA GLY A 311 -6.02 16.76 30.09
C GLY A 311 -6.57 15.35 29.78
N VAL A 312 -6.14 14.75 28.67
CA VAL A 312 -6.51 13.40 28.26
C VAL A 312 -5.60 12.40 28.95
N GLU A 313 -6.17 11.36 29.51
CA GLU A 313 -5.44 10.21 30.04
C GLU A 313 -5.16 9.23 28.91
N PHE A 314 -3.91 9.27 28.39
CA PHE A 314 -3.44 8.37 27.34
C PHE A 314 -3.00 7.03 27.94
N GLU A 315 -3.08 5.94 27.13
CA GLU A 315 -2.58 4.63 27.54
C GLU A 315 -1.04 4.65 27.70
N PHE A 316 -0.36 5.39 26.82
CA PHE A 316 1.09 5.59 26.88
C PHE A 316 1.39 7.01 27.37
N PRO A 317 2.29 7.17 28.37
CA PRO A 317 2.63 8.51 28.88
C PRO A 317 3.30 9.36 27.79
N VAL A 318 2.96 10.64 27.78
CA VAL A 318 3.59 11.64 26.89
C VAL A 318 4.84 12.18 27.57
N GLU A 319 6.00 11.89 27.01
CA GLU A 319 7.30 12.35 27.52
C GLU A 319 8.17 12.87 26.37
N TYR A 320 8.87 13.99 26.61
CA TYR A 320 9.83 14.52 25.66
C TYR A 320 10.99 13.54 25.44
N GLY A 321 11.39 13.33 24.18
CA GLY A 321 12.46 12.41 23.83
C GLY A 321 11.99 10.98 23.53
N HIS A 322 10.66 10.74 23.52
CA HIS A 322 10.08 9.47 23.11
C HIS A 322 9.24 9.60 21.83
N ASN A 323 9.12 8.52 21.06
CA ASN A 323 8.26 8.52 19.88
C ASN A 323 6.79 8.72 20.26
N LEU A 324 6.07 9.53 19.50
CA LEU A 324 4.63 9.65 19.64
C LEU A 324 3.97 8.30 19.34
N GLN A 325 2.95 7.96 20.12
CA GLN A 325 2.16 6.75 19.89
C GLN A 325 0.93 7.08 19.05
N SER A 326 0.35 6.06 18.41
CA SER A 326 -0.80 6.26 17.50
C SER A 326 -1.98 7.00 18.15
N GLU A 327 -2.17 6.90 19.46
CA GLU A 327 -3.22 7.64 20.16
C GLU A 327 -2.90 9.12 20.25
N HIS A 328 -1.62 9.49 20.45
CA HIS A 328 -1.14 10.88 20.48
C HIS A 328 -1.32 11.52 19.09
N GLU A 329 -0.92 10.81 18.04
CA GLU A 329 -1.03 11.26 16.64
C GLU A 329 -2.49 11.47 16.23
N ARG A 330 -3.37 10.55 16.60
CA ARG A 330 -4.80 10.67 16.34
C ARG A 330 -5.43 11.81 17.11
N TRP A 331 -5.06 12.02 18.37
CA TRP A 331 -5.56 13.16 19.14
C TRP A 331 -5.18 14.48 18.49
N LEU A 332 -3.94 14.63 17.99
CA LEU A 332 -3.50 15.82 17.27
C LEU A 332 -4.35 16.07 16.03
N THR A 333 -4.60 15.04 15.21
CA THR A 333 -5.30 15.16 13.93
C THR A 333 -6.82 15.23 14.06
N GLU A 334 -7.42 14.47 14.98
CA GLU A 334 -8.88 14.28 15.06
C GLU A 334 -9.55 15.22 16.07
N GLU A 335 -8.89 15.50 17.21
CA GLU A 335 -9.48 16.25 18.30
C GLU A 335 -8.96 17.69 18.40
N HIS A 336 -7.62 17.88 18.30
CA HIS A 336 -7.02 19.19 18.52
C HIS A 336 -7.10 20.06 17.24
N PHE A 337 -6.33 19.73 16.20
CA PHE A 337 -6.27 20.54 14.99
C PHE A 337 -7.45 20.32 14.04
N LYS A 338 -8.04 19.14 14.05
CA LYS A 338 -9.11 18.73 13.15
C LYS A 338 -8.72 18.92 11.68
N CYS A 339 -7.49 18.51 11.36
CA CYS A 339 -6.90 18.47 10.02
C CYS A 339 -5.72 17.49 10.02
N PRO A 340 -5.18 17.08 8.86
CA PRO A 340 -3.90 16.37 8.82
C PRO A 340 -2.78 17.23 9.41
N VAL A 341 -1.79 16.61 10.04
CA VAL A 341 -0.73 17.32 10.78
C VAL A 341 0.63 16.80 10.34
N THR A 342 1.57 17.71 10.09
CA THR A 342 2.99 17.38 9.90
C THR A 342 3.75 17.80 11.16
N VAL A 343 4.27 16.83 11.90
CA VAL A 343 5.12 17.05 13.08
C VAL A 343 6.58 17.06 12.63
N PHE A 344 7.35 18.07 13.01
CA PHE A 344 8.73 18.23 12.56
C PHE A 344 9.71 18.59 13.68
N ASN A 345 11.02 18.52 13.42
CA ASN A 345 12.12 18.82 14.35
C ASN A 345 12.08 17.94 15.60
N TYR A 346 12.34 16.66 15.40
CA TYR A 346 12.39 15.65 16.46
C TYR A 346 13.71 15.70 17.24
N PRO A 347 13.74 15.22 18.50
CA PRO A 347 14.98 15.02 19.25
C PRO A 347 15.93 14.08 18.49
N LYS A 348 17.22 14.43 18.43
CA LYS A 348 18.22 13.67 17.66
C LYS A 348 18.45 12.26 18.20
N GLU A 349 18.23 12.05 19.49
CA GLU A 349 18.47 10.79 20.17
C GLU A 349 17.53 9.65 19.72
N ILE A 350 16.38 10.02 19.15
CA ILE A 350 15.36 9.05 18.71
C ILE A 350 15.24 8.92 17.19
N LYS A 351 16.15 9.53 16.44
CA LYS A 351 16.11 9.52 14.96
C LYS A 351 17.44 8.99 14.40
N PRO A 352 17.46 8.45 13.17
CA PRO A 352 18.63 7.84 12.55
C PRO A 352 19.77 8.82 12.27
N PHE A 353 20.96 8.29 12.02
CA PHE A 353 22.23 8.99 11.85
C PHE A 353 22.29 9.95 10.65
N TYR A 354 21.50 9.69 9.62
CA TYR A 354 21.55 10.43 8.34
C TYR A 354 20.72 11.71 8.34
N MET A 355 19.96 11.97 9.38
CA MET A 355 19.12 13.16 9.46
C MET A 355 19.95 14.40 9.84
N ARG A 356 19.68 15.53 9.17
CA ARG A 356 20.39 16.78 9.38
C ARG A 356 20.15 17.32 10.78
N GLN A 357 21.23 17.59 11.52
CA GLN A 357 21.14 18.21 12.83
C GLN A 357 20.81 19.71 12.71
N ASN A 358 19.85 20.18 13.49
CA ASN A 358 19.53 21.59 13.64
C ASN A 358 20.62 22.35 14.40
N ASP A 359 20.67 23.67 14.21
CA ASP A 359 21.67 24.53 14.84
C ASP A 359 21.51 24.63 16.37
N ASP A 360 20.38 24.14 16.91
CA ASP A 360 20.14 24.02 18.36
C ASP A 360 20.97 22.91 19.03
N GLY A 361 21.56 22.02 18.21
CA GLY A 361 22.35 20.88 18.64
C GLY A 361 21.56 19.77 19.36
N LYS A 362 20.21 19.88 19.43
CA LYS A 362 19.32 18.98 20.16
C LYS A 362 18.33 18.26 19.26
N THR A 363 17.96 18.87 18.15
CA THR A 363 16.94 18.34 17.25
C THR A 363 17.52 18.05 15.87
N VAL A 364 16.79 17.27 15.07
CA VAL A 364 17.08 16.99 13.66
C VAL A 364 15.87 17.40 12.81
N THR A 365 16.13 17.72 11.53
CA THR A 365 15.12 18.09 10.54
C THR A 365 14.32 16.88 10.06
N ALA A 366 13.77 16.14 11.00
CA ALA A 366 12.83 15.04 10.72
C ALA A 366 11.41 15.57 10.59
N MET A 367 10.57 14.84 9.85
CA MET A 367 9.13 15.07 9.78
C MET A 367 8.36 13.75 9.79
N ASP A 368 7.18 13.75 10.41
CA ASP A 368 6.19 12.69 10.31
C ASP A 368 4.85 13.30 9.89
N VAL A 369 4.26 12.81 8.80
CA VAL A 369 2.95 13.24 8.29
C VAL A 369 1.88 12.34 8.85
N LEU A 370 0.95 12.96 9.59
CA LEU A 370 -0.11 12.28 10.31
C LEU A 370 -1.47 12.51 9.64
N VAL A 371 -2.24 11.43 9.50
CA VAL A 371 -3.62 11.49 8.98
C VAL A 371 -4.59 10.83 9.95
N PRO A 372 -5.87 11.28 9.96
CA PRO A 372 -6.91 10.70 10.83
C PRO A 372 -7.08 9.19 10.60
N GLY A 373 -7.28 8.42 11.66
CA GLY A 373 -7.53 6.98 11.65
C GLY A 373 -6.29 6.11 11.61
N ILE A 374 -5.20 6.55 10.96
CA ILE A 374 -3.94 5.80 10.84
C ILE A 374 -2.86 6.38 11.76
N GLY A 375 -2.78 7.69 11.91
CA GLY A 375 -1.62 8.37 12.48
C GLY A 375 -0.54 8.58 11.44
N GLU A 376 0.73 8.29 11.75
CA GLU A 376 1.85 8.41 10.82
C GLU A 376 1.66 7.57 9.55
N ILE A 377 1.72 8.23 8.38
CA ILE A 377 1.66 7.63 7.06
C ILE A 377 2.96 7.83 6.27
N ILE A 378 3.67 8.93 6.53
CA ILE A 378 4.95 9.28 5.93
C ILE A 378 5.91 9.68 7.05
N GLY A 379 7.15 9.20 6.98
CA GLY A 379 8.28 9.69 7.75
C GLY A 379 9.39 10.17 6.82
N GLY A 380 10.00 11.32 7.11
CA GLY A 380 11.01 11.91 6.24
C GLY A 380 11.99 12.83 6.97
N SER A 381 12.95 13.36 6.23
CA SER A 381 13.88 14.35 6.75
C SER A 381 14.69 15.04 5.66
N GLN A 382 15.20 16.23 5.96
CA GLN A 382 16.40 16.68 5.28
C GLN A 382 17.58 15.81 5.71
N ARG A 383 18.48 15.47 4.75
CA ARG A 383 19.62 14.59 4.99
C ARG A 383 20.81 15.42 5.47
N GLU A 384 21.70 14.81 6.28
CA GLU A 384 22.92 15.47 6.73
C GLU A 384 23.89 15.64 5.55
N GLU A 385 24.02 16.84 5.06
CA GLU A 385 24.89 17.19 3.93
C GLU A 385 26.32 17.57 4.37
N ARG A 386 26.55 17.80 5.67
CA ARG A 386 27.86 18.23 6.20
C ARG A 386 28.69 16.98 6.52
N TYR A 387 29.78 16.83 5.77
CA TYR A 387 30.66 15.65 5.83
C TYR A 387 31.16 15.33 7.25
N ASP A 388 31.71 16.35 7.94
CA ASP A 388 32.30 16.14 9.27
C ASP A 388 31.24 15.74 10.32
N ILE A 389 30.04 16.30 10.22
CA ILE A 389 28.93 15.98 11.12
C ILE A 389 28.39 14.56 10.83
N LEU A 390 28.31 14.17 9.57
CA LEU A 390 27.93 12.79 9.22
C LEU A 390 28.91 11.78 9.79
N LEU A 391 30.23 12.05 9.72
CA LEU A 391 31.23 11.16 10.32
C LEU A 391 31.14 11.11 11.86
N GLU A 392 30.76 12.20 12.49
CA GLU A 392 30.48 12.22 13.93
C GLU A 392 29.24 11.37 14.25
N ASN A 393 28.18 11.50 13.45
CA ASN A 393 26.98 10.68 13.57
C ASN A 393 27.28 9.18 13.43
N PHE A 394 28.15 8.78 12.49
CA PHE A 394 28.58 7.38 12.38
C PHE A 394 29.17 6.87 13.69
N LYS A 395 30.03 7.66 14.34
CA LYS A 395 30.63 7.28 15.64
C LYS A 395 29.56 7.15 16.72
N ASN A 396 28.65 8.12 16.81
CA ASN A 396 27.61 8.15 17.83
C ASN A 396 26.63 6.97 17.69
N HIS A 397 26.37 6.53 16.46
CA HIS A 397 25.50 5.39 16.16
C HIS A 397 26.26 4.06 15.98
N GLN A 398 27.59 4.03 16.26
CA GLN A 398 28.43 2.84 16.17
C GLN A 398 28.44 2.19 14.76
N ILE A 399 28.32 3.04 13.74
CA ILE A 399 28.36 2.63 12.33
C ILE A 399 29.81 2.52 11.88
N ASP A 400 30.16 1.40 11.22
CA ASP A 400 31.50 1.18 10.69
C ASP A 400 31.71 2.01 9.39
N PRO A 401 32.63 3.01 9.39
CA PRO A 401 32.89 3.82 8.21
C PRO A 401 33.37 3.01 6.99
N GLU A 402 33.95 1.83 7.15
CA GLU A 402 34.38 1.00 6.02
C GLU A 402 33.20 0.54 5.16
N HIS A 403 32.06 0.29 5.77
CA HIS A 403 30.85 -0.13 5.06
C HIS A 403 30.07 1.05 4.45
N TYR A 404 30.22 2.28 4.97
CA TYR A 404 29.48 3.46 4.55
C TYR A 404 30.36 4.56 3.92
N GLY A 405 31.63 4.26 3.57
CA GLY A 405 32.54 5.19 2.94
C GLY A 405 31.97 5.77 1.63
N TRP A 406 31.35 4.93 0.82
CA TRP A 406 30.67 5.36 -0.42
C TRP A 406 29.53 6.37 -0.17
N TYR A 407 28.80 6.21 0.93
CA TYR A 407 27.73 7.13 1.31
C TYR A 407 28.29 8.47 1.84
N ALA A 408 29.38 8.42 2.62
CA ALA A 408 30.09 9.63 3.05
C ALA A 408 30.70 10.40 1.87
N ASP A 409 31.14 9.72 0.81
CA ASP A 409 31.67 10.33 -0.41
C ASP A 409 30.66 11.26 -1.10
N LEU A 410 29.35 11.01 -0.99
CA LEU A 410 28.31 11.91 -1.49
C LEU A 410 28.36 13.30 -0.83
N ARG A 411 28.86 13.39 0.40
CA ARG A 411 29.04 14.65 1.13
C ARG A 411 30.39 15.30 0.84
N LYS A 412 31.37 14.52 0.43
CA LYS A 412 32.71 14.97 0.11
C LYS A 412 32.82 15.57 -1.30
N TYR A 413 32.09 15.01 -2.26
CA TYR A 413 32.21 15.33 -3.66
C TYR A 413 30.99 16.09 -4.19
N GLY A 414 30.91 17.40 -3.87
CA GLY A 414 29.87 18.28 -4.41
C GLY A 414 28.52 18.11 -3.75
N THR A 415 28.52 18.05 -2.42
CA THR A 415 27.31 17.94 -1.61
C THR A 415 26.33 19.10 -1.85
N VAL A 416 25.05 18.81 -1.67
CA VAL A 416 23.96 19.79 -1.71
C VAL A 416 22.98 19.50 -0.57
N PRO A 417 22.21 20.48 -0.07
CA PRO A 417 21.03 20.20 0.71
C PRO A 417 20.12 19.25 -0.07
N HIS A 418 19.67 18.18 0.55
CA HIS A 418 18.74 17.24 -0.05
C HIS A 418 17.86 16.62 1.02
N ALA A 419 16.68 16.22 0.62
CA ALA A 419 15.64 15.75 1.52
C ALA A 419 14.82 14.65 0.87
N GLY A 420 14.15 13.84 1.67
CA GLY A 420 13.30 12.80 1.18
C GLY A 420 12.49 12.15 2.29
N PHE A 421 11.53 11.33 1.88
CA PHE A 421 10.63 10.67 2.82
C PHE A 421 10.30 9.24 2.40
N GLY A 422 9.79 8.46 3.33
CA GLY A 422 9.26 7.13 3.09
C GLY A 422 7.76 7.07 3.34
N LEU A 423 6.98 6.60 2.35
CA LEU A 423 5.57 6.25 2.51
C LEU A 423 5.40 4.74 2.43
N GLY A 424 4.90 4.14 3.51
CA GLY A 424 4.52 2.73 3.53
C GLY A 424 3.28 2.49 2.66
N PHE A 425 3.44 1.76 1.55
CA PHE A 425 2.37 1.55 0.59
C PHE A 425 1.17 0.82 1.21
N GLU A 426 1.42 -0.14 2.07
CA GLU A 426 0.36 -0.87 2.77
C GLU A 426 -0.37 0.00 3.80
N ARG A 427 0.33 0.93 4.48
CA ARG A 427 -0.34 1.92 5.35
C ARG A 427 -1.25 2.84 4.55
N LEU A 428 -0.80 3.30 3.38
CA LEU A 428 -1.65 4.04 2.45
C LEU A 428 -2.90 3.23 2.07
N LEU A 429 -2.73 1.95 1.72
CA LEU A 429 -3.87 1.10 1.35
C LEU A 429 -4.83 0.88 2.52
N MET A 430 -4.33 0.66 3.73
CA MET A 430 -5.18 0.62 4.93
C MET A 430 -5.94 1.92 5.12
N PHE A 431 -5.30 3.06 4.94
CA PHE A 431 -5.92 4.37 5.04
C PHE A 431 -7.05 4.57 4.03
N VAL A 432 -6.80 4.33 2.74
CA VAL A 432 -7.78 4.60 1.66
C VAL A 432 -8.87 3.52 1.52
N THR A 433 -8.71 2.36 2.17
CA THR A 433 -9.71 1.27 2.17
C THR A 433 -10.41 1.07 3.51
N GLY A 434 -9.89 1.66 4.59
CA GLY A 434 -10.37 1.43 5.95
C GLY A 434 -10.03 0.03 6.51
N MET A 435 -9.23 -0.77 5.80
CA MET A 435 -8.84 -2.12 6.27
C MET A 435 -8.00 -2.02 7.53
N GLN A 436 -8.33 -2.82 8.55
CA GLN A 436 -7.76 -2.72 9.89
C GLN A 436 -6.50 -3.59 10.11
N ASN A 437 -6.14 -4.41 9.13
CA ASN A 437 -4.99 -5.31 9.24
C ASN A 437 -4.18 -5.32 7.95
N ILE A 438 -2.88 -5.08 8.07
CA ILE A 438 -1.94 -4.99 6.94
C ILE A 438 -1.94 -6.28 6.09
N ARG A 439 -2.18 -7.46 6.69
CA ARG A 439 -2.28 -8.74 5.97
C ARG A 439 -3.42 -8.77 4.95
N ASP A 440 -4.40 -7.88 5.10
CA ASP A 440 -5.58 -7.84 4.24
C ASP A 440 -5.40 -6.97 3.00
N VAL A 441 -4.34 -6.16 2.96
CA VAL A 441 -3.98 -5.33 1.81
C VAL A 441 -2.76 -5.85 1.04
N ILE A 442 -2.13 -6.93 1.53
CA ILE A 442 -1.01 -7.63 0.89
C ILE A 442 -1.55 -8.91 0.23
N PRO A 443 -1.22 -9.22 -1.05
CA PRO A 443 -1.70 -10.44 -1.71
C PRO A 443 -1.37 -11.73 -0.96
N PHE A 444 -0.11 -11.92 -0.57
CA PHE A 444 0.41 -13.02 0.23
C PHE A 444 1.30 -12.47 1.32
N ALA A 445 0.74 -12.20 2.50
CA ALA A 445 1.46 -11.54 3.58
C ALA A 445 2.54 -12.43 4.19
N ARG A 446 3.68 -11.81 4.54
CA ARG A 446 4.77 -12.41 5.32
C ARG A 446 4.79 -11.77 6.69
N THR A 447 4.64 -12.58 7.72
CA THR A 447 4.63 -12.13 9.12
C THR A 447 5.30 -13.20 9.99
N PRO A 448 5.72 -12.89 11.22
CA PRO A 448 6.27 -13.91 12.11
C PRO A 448 5.39 -15.16 12.19
N GLY A 449 5.99 -16.34 11.98
CA GLY A 449 5.30 -17.63 11.98
C GLY A 449 4.40 -17.92 10.78
N HIS A 450 4.36 -17.05 9.72
CA HIS A 450 3.51 -17.24 8.56
C HIS A 450 4.24 -16.89 7.25
N CYS A 451 4.56 -17.93 6.46
CA CYS A 451 5.18 -17.84 5.14
C CYS A 451 4.62 -18.91 4.19
N GLU A 452 3.32 -19.19 4.29
CA GLU A 452 2.60 -20.13 3.42
C GLU A 452 2.28 -19.48 2.07
N PHE A 453 2.22 -20.28 1.04
CA PHE A 453 2.02 -19.94 -0.39
C PHE A 453 3.30 -19.44 -1.07
#